data_9cbcfc120b23947899eca35253cfe7d7
#
_entry.id   9cbcfc120b23947899eca35253cfe7d7
#
_cell.length_a   1.000
_cell.length_b   1.000
_cell.length_c   1.000
_cell.angle_alpha   90.00
_cell.angle_beta   90.00
_cell.angle_gamma   90.00
#
_symmetry.space_group_name_H-M   'P 1'
#
loop_
_entity.id
_entity.type
_entity.pdbx_description
1 polymer ?
#
loop_
_entity_poly.entity_id
_entity_poly.type
_entity_poly.pdbx_seq_one_letter_code
_entity_poly.pdbx_strand_id
1 'polypeptide(L)'
;MPATARKSRANSRRWRSRAVIRSIEAGCDAYCELCGERVKFQAKHKEQQVICNVYVRGVWDRVEHYHLGCYLQAGEPYGAAAA
;
A
#
# COMPACT_ATOMS: atom_id res chain seq x y z
N MET A 1 -27.98 8.57 -16.92
CA MET A 1 -27.22 8.48 -16.98
C MET A 1 -26.72 8.24 -17.10
N PRO A 2 -26.95 8.41 -17.03
CA PRO A 2 -26.35 8.25 -17.27
C PRO A 2 -25.50 8.06 -17.35
N ALA A 3 -25.60 7.98 -17.71
CA ALA A 3 -24.35 7.70 -18.16
C ALA A 3 -23.31 7.78 -17.17
N THR A 4 -23.34 8.61 -16.42
CA THR A 4 -22.41 8.76 -15.43
C THR A 4 -22.44 7.70 -14.43
N ALA A 5 -23.55 7.21 -14.13
CA ALA A 5 -23.64 6.18 -13.17
C ALA A 5 -22.89 4.95 -13.62
N ARG A 6 -22.92 4.71 -14.89
CA ARG A 6 -22.24 3.60 -15.41
C ARG A 6 -20.80 3.69 -15.16
N LYS A 7 -20.26 4.85 -15.25
CA LYS A 7 -18.88 5.01 -15.03
C LYS A 7 -18.51 4.65 -13.64
N SER A 8 -19.34 4.92 -12.70
CA SER A 8 -19.05 4.58 -11.34
C SER A 8 -18.83 3.12 -11.15
N ARG A 9 -19.63 2.32 -11.77
CA ARG A 9 -19.46 0.91 -11.62
C ARG A 9 -18.18 0.43 -12.21
N ALA A 10 -17.86 0.92 -13.37
CA ALA A 10 -16.63 0.53 -13.98
C ALA A 10 -15.47 0.95 -13.13
N ASN A 11 -15.56 2.09 -12.52
CA ASN A 11 -14.51 2.57 -11.67
C ASN A 11 -14.37 1.74 -10.41
N SER A 12 -15.46 1.25 -9.88
CA SER A 12 -15.39 0.42 -8.69
C SER A 12 -14.52 -0.78 -8.89
N ARG A 13 -14.55 -1.36 -10.06
CA ARG A 13 -13.72 -2.49 -10.33
C ARG A 13 -12.25 -2.15 -10.37
N ARG A 14 -11.92 -0.90 -10.62
CA ARG A 14 -10.55 -0.46 -10.63
C ARG A 14 -10.06 -0.10 -9.25
N TRP A 15 -10.97 0.19 -8.36
CA TRP A 15 -10.61 0.60 -7.02
C TRP A 15 -10.41 -0.62 -6.14
N ARG A 16 -9.26 -1.21 -6.30
CA ARG A 16 -8.85 -2.36 -5.50
C ARG A 16 -7.64 -2.00 -4.70
N SER A 17 -7.44 -2.72 -3.62
CA SER A 17 -6.25 -2.54 -2.82
C SER A 17 -5.01 -2.82 -3.66
N ARG A 18 -4.00 -2.03 -3.46
CA ARG A 18 -2.76 -2.11 -4.22
C ARG A 18 -1.57 -1.87 -3.34
N ALA A 19 -0.43 -2.43 -3.73
CA ALA A 19 0.81 -2.25 -3.03
C ALA A 19 1.83 -1.60 -3.96
N VAL A 20 2.57 -0.63 -3.45
CA VAL A 20 3.57 0.08 -4.22
C VAL A 20 4.86 0.14 -3.42
N ILE A 21 5.98 -0.13 -4.07
CA ILE A 21 7.29 -0.04 -3.43
C ILE A 21 7.78 1.40 -3.50
N ARG A 22 8.21 1.92 -2.36
CA ARG A 22 8.77 3.26 -2.28
C ARG A 22 9.99 3.26 -1.39
N SER A 23 10.91 4.17 -1.64
CA SER A 23 12.04 4.37 -0.74
C SER A 23 11.53 4.96 0.56
N ILE A 24 12.18 4.58 1.66
CA ILE A 24 11.85 5.17 2.95
C ILE A 24 12.53 6.51 3.03
N GLU A 25 11.77 7.55 3.30
CA GLU A 25 12.30 8.90 3.35
C GLU A 25 12.49 9.37 4.77
N ALA A 26 13.37 10.35 4.93
CA ALA A 26 13.60 10.94 6.24
C ALA A 26 12.30 11.53 6.76
N GLY A 27 12.02 11.32 8.03
CA GLY A 27 10.79 11.82 8.62
C GLY A 27 9.62 10.86 8.55
N CYS A 28 9.82 9.70 7.93
CA CYS A 28 8.77 8.69 7.88
C CYS A 28 8.50 8.17 9.29
N ASP A 29 7.24 8.18 9.70
CA ASP A 29 6.87 7.69 11.03
C ASP A 29 5.80 6.61 10.98
N ALA A 30 5.72 5.91 9.87
CA ALA A 30 4.78 4.81 9.72
C ALA A 30 5.28 3.57 10.44
N TYR A 31 4.36 2.67 10.73
CA TYR A 31 4.69 1.41 11.39
C TYR A 31 4.30 0.25 10.49
N CYS A 32 5.11 -0.80 10.51
CA CYS A 32 4.86 -1.98 9.70
C CYS A 32 3.69 -2.78 10.26
N GLU A 33 2.78 -3.17 9.39
CA GLU A 33 1.60 -3.93 9.81
C GLU A 33 1.94 -5.34 10.24
N LEU A 34 3.03 -5.89 9.75
CA LEU A 34 3.39 -7.26 10.10
C LEU A 34 4.18 -7.33 11.39
N CYS A 35 5.27 -6.62 11.49
CA CYS A 35 6.15 -6.74 12.65
C CYS A 35 5.90 -5.69 13.73
N GLY A 36 5.11 -4.68 13.42
CA GLY A 36 4.82 -3.63 14.40
C GLY A 36 5.93 -2.64 14.63
N GLU A 37 7.04 -2.81 13.94
CA GLU A 37 8.18 -1.92 14.10
C GLU A 37 8.06 -0.74 13.17
N ARG A 38 8.72 0.34 13.52
CA ARG A 38 8.68 1.54 12.73
C ARG A 38 9.36 1.33 11.38
N VAL A 39 8.76 1.86 10.32
CA VAL A 39 9.38 1.91 9.01
C VAL A 39 10.33 3.10 9.04
N LYS A 40 11.61 2.83 9.28
CA LYS A 40 12.56 3.84 9.67
C LYS A 40 13.54 4.19 8.57
N PHE A 41 13.75 5.48 8.35
CA PHE A 41 14.74 5.93 7.40
C PHE A 41 16.13 5.67 7.96
N GLN A 42 17.02 5.15 7.12
CA GLN A 42 18.42 4.93 7.50
C GLN A 42 19.30 5.51 6.41
N ALA A 43 20.10 6.49 6.78
CA ALA A 43 20.93 7.19 5.82
C ALA A 43 21.97 6.29 5.16
N LYS A 44 22.43 5.27 5.86
CA LYS A 44 23.47 4.38 5.33
C LYS A 44 22.92 3.21 4.53
N HIS A 45 21.63 2.95 4.62
CA HIS A 45 21.02 1.84 3.92
C HIS A 45 19.80 2.32 3.18
N LYS A 46 19.77 2.06 1.90
CA LYS A 46 18.62 2.44 1.09
C LYS A 46 17.57 1.37 1.21
N GLU A 47 16.78 1.48 2.25
CA GLU A 47 15.73 0.50 2.46
C GLU A 47 14.45 0.93 1.77
N GLN A 48 13.62 -0.04 1.48
CA GLN A 48 12.37 0.21 0.80
C GLN A 48 11.21 -0.24 1.65
N GLN A 49 10.10 0.43 1.46
CA GLN A 49 8.87 0.09 2.13
C GLN A 49 7.81 -0.24 1.08
N VAL A 50 6.76 -0.91 1.51
CA VAL A 50 5.60 -1.13 0.67
C VAL A 50 4.46 -0.33 1.26
N ILE A 51 3.86 0.52 0.46
CA ILE A 51 2.71 1.32 0.88
C ILE A 51 1.49 0.73 0.18
N CYS A 52 0.50 0.35 0.98
CA CYS A 52 -0.70 -0.26 0.45
C CYS A 52 -1.88 0.67 0.62
N ASN A 53 -2.56 0.94 -0.48
CA ASN A 53 -3.82 1.65 -0.42
C ASN A 53 -4.90 0.58 -0.33
N VAL A 54 -5.59 0.53 0.78
CA VAL A 54 -6.58 -0.51 1.05
C VAL A 54 -7.97 0.00 0.73
N TYR A 55 -8.66 -0.73 -0.15
CA TYR A 55 -10.03 -0.41 -0.53
C TYR A 55 -10.95 -1.49 -0.03
N VAL A 56 -12.08 -1.10 0.49
CA VAL A 56 -13.10 -2.02 0.95
C VAL A 56 -14.37 -1.74 0.17
N ARG A 57 -14.84 -2.72 -0.54
CA ARG A 57 -16.03 -2.57 -1.39
C ARG A 57 -15.91 -1.43 -2.38
N GLY A 58 -14.73 -1.27 -2.94
CA GLY A 58 -14.49 -0.24 -3.93
C GLY A 58 -14.26 1.16 -3.37
N VAL A 59 -14.22 1.29 -2.05
CA VAL A 59 -14.03 2.59 -1.40
C VAL A 59 -12.74 2.58 -0.63
N TRP A 60 -11.96 3.65 -0.76
CA TRP A 60 -10.70 3.76 -0.05
C TRP A 60 -10.96 3.75 1.46
N ASP A 61 -10.22 2.91 2.15
CA ASP A 61 -10.39 2.75 3.59
C ASP A 61 -9.20 3.29 4.37
N ARG A 62 -8.02 2.83 4.03
CA ARG A 62 -6.83 3.24 4.79
C ARG A 62 -5.56 2.96 4.02
N VAL A 63 -4.45 3.43 4.57
CA VAL A 63 -3.13 3.12 4.05
C VAL A 63 -2.43 2.23 5.06
N GLU A 64 -1.78 1.18 4.57
CA GLU A 64 -0.96 0.31 5.41
C GLU A 64 0.47 0.36 4.92
N HIS A 65 1.41 0.22 5.85
CA HIS A 65 2.83 0.24 5.53
C HIS A 65 3.47 -1.07 5.96
N TYR A 66 4.45 -1.52 5.18
CA TYR A 66 5.22 -2.71 5.50
C TYR A 66 6.67 -2.45 5.15
N HIS A 67 7.58 -3.09 5.87
CA HIS A 67 8.93 -3.25 5.34
C HIS A 67 8.82 -4.16 4.13
N LEU A 68 9.66 -3.97 3.14
CA LEU A 68 9.57 -4.80 1.92
C LEU A 68 9.65 -6.28 2.25
N GLY A 69 10.62 -6.68 3.07
CA GLY A 69 10.74 -8.07 3.46
C GLY A 69 9.53 -8.58 4.21
N CYS A 70 8.93 -7.73 5.05
CA CYS A 70 7.74 -8.11 5.80
C CYS A 70 6.55 -8.31 4.88
N TYR A 71 6.44 -7.47 3.87
CA TYR A 71 5.34 -7.59 2.93
C TYR A 71 5.42 -8.94 2.18
N LEU A 72 6.62 -9.31 1.76
CA LEU A 72 6.82 -10.59 1.10
C LEU A 72 6.55 -11.75 2.06
N GLN A 73 6.98 -11.61 3.30
CA GLN A 73 6.75 -12.61 4.32
C GLN A 73 5.27 -12.80 4.62
N ALA A 74 4.51 -11.73 4.55
CA ALA A 74 3.07 -11.79 4.79
C ALA A 74 2.32 -12.43 3.62
N GLY A 75 3.00 -12.76 2.53
CA GLY A 75 2.39 -13.39 1.38
C GLY A 75 1.78 -12.41 0.40
N GLU A 76 2.24 -11.18 0.42
CA GLU A 76 1.76 -10.15 -0.50
C GLU A 76 0.24 -10.01 -0.44
N PRO A 77 -0.28 -9.60 0.72
CA PRO A 77 -1.74 -9.62 0.94
C PRO A 77 -2.55 -8.77 -0.04
N TYR A 78 -1.94 -7.79 -0.67
CA TYR A 78 -2.63 -6.95 -1.65
C TYR A 78 -2.03 -7.11 -3.04
N GLY A 79 -1.41 -8.28 -3.28
CA GLY A 79 -0.82 -8.56 -4.57
C GLY A 79 0.64 -8.13 -4.64
N ALA A 80 1.27 -8.39 -5.76
CA ALA A 80 2.68 -8.05 -5.95
C ALA A 80 2.86 -6.54 -5.87
N ALA A 81 3.88 -6.11 -5.15
CA ALA A 81 4.15 -4.70 -5.01
C ALA A 81 4.77 -4.16 -6.29
N ALA A 82 4.25 -3.05 -6.78
CA ALA A 82 4.75 -2.42 -8.00
C ALA A 82 5.80 -1.38 -7.65
N ALA A 83 6.80 -1.30 -8.48
CA ALA A 83 7.87 -0.32 -8.29
C ALA A 83 7.46 1.08 -8.69
#